data_b97353b78bc201c08e9ac7e7574bb489
#
_entry.id   b97353b78bc201c08e9ac7e7574bb489
#
_cell.length_a   1.000
_cell.length_b   1.000
_cell.length_c   1.000
_cell.angle_alpha   90.00
_cell.angle_beta   90.00
_cell.angle_gamma   90.00
#
_symmetry.space_group_name_H-M   'P 1'
#
loop_
_entity.id
_entity.type
_entity.pdbx_description
1 polymer ?
#
loop_
_entity_poly.entity_id
_entity_poly.type
_entity_poly.pdbx_seq_one_letter_code
_entity_poly.pdbx_strand_id
1 'polypeptide(L)'
;TFGQHRISAMASMERYESFYDSRDIEYADLAHDISDTYLGVGGPSIVGPDGKSALASDNTVTLKGESGSLSYLGRVAYSYADRYMLQFIFRSDASTKFAPENYWGFFPGISAGWIMSEESWFKRSLPWFEFLKVRASWGRTGRDNIKMWKWKEQYKMDLKGMQFGAESGKPGTSLIPQSSPNRNVKWDVSDKFNLGFDTRFFDGRLSAVFDFYYDINDNILNQFM
;
A
#
# COMPACT_ATOMS: atom_id res chain seq x y z
N THR A 1 20.46 -20.35 22.30
CA THR A 1 19.82 -21.59 22.73
C THR A 1 20.24 -21.89 24.18
N PHE A 2 19.26 -22.18 25.02
CA PHE A 2 19.51 -22.59 26.41
C PHE A 2 18.88 -23.98 26.59
N GLY A 3 19.69 -25.05 26.45
CA GLY A 3 19.18 -26.42 26.48
C GLY A 3 18.15 -26.67 25.38
N GLN A 4 16.92 -27.04 25.78
CA GLN A 4 15.81 -27.30 24.86
C GLN A 4 15.06 -26.02 24.40
N HIS A 5 15.47 -24.84 24.87
CA HIS A 5 14.84 -23.57 24.56
C HIS A 5 15.63 -22.84 23.47
N ARG A 6 14.93 -22.39 22.44
CA ARG A 6 15.47 -21.55 21.38
C ARG A 6 14.64 -20.28 21.28
N ILE A 7 15.29 -19.13 21.39
CA ILE A 7 14.66 -17.83 21.23
C ILE A 7 15.41 -17.10 20.12
N SER A 8 14.66 -16.47 19.21
CA SER A 8 15.16 -15.52 18.25
C SER A 8 14.34 -14.24 18.28
N ALA A 9 15.00 -13.11 18.20
CA ALA A 9 14.36 -11.80 18.13
C ALA A 9 14.95 -11.00 16.97
N MET A 10 14.13 -10.18 16.34
CA MET A 10 14.50 -9.27 15.27
C MET A 10 13.74 -7.96 15.46
N ALA A 11 14.42 -6.85 15.25
CA ALA A 11 13.83 -5.53 15.13
C ALA A 11 14.38 -4.86 13.86
N SER A 12 13.54 -4.15 13.16
CA SER A 12 13.90 -3.42 11.94
C SER A 12 13.11 -2.13 11.84
N MET A 13 13.70 -1.14 11.18
CA MET A 13 13.05 0.11 10.80
C MET A 13 13.26 0.31 9.29
N GLU A 14 12.22 0.75 8.62
CA GLU A 14 12.25 1.06 7.19
C GLU A 14 11.66 2.46 6.99
N ARG A 15 12.34 3.29 6.21
CA ARG A 15 11.86 4.60 5.78
C ARG A 15 11.89 4.66 4.27
N TYR A 16 10.77 5.07 3.69
CA TYR A 16 10.63 5.28 2.27
C TYR A 16 10.14 6.69 2.00
N GLU A 17 10.78 7.35 1.04
CA GLU A 17 10.38 8.65 0.52
C GLU A 17 10.36 8.59 -1.00
N SER A 18 9.32 9.16 -1.59
CA SER A 18 9.18 9.26 -3.03
C SER A 18 8.83 10.68 -3.42
N PHE A 19 9.58 11.19 -4.38
CA PHE A 19 9.33 12.47 -5.02
C PHE A 19 9.01 12.22 -6.49
N TYR A 20 7.95 12.83 -6.94
CA TYR A 20 7.53 12.76 -8.33
C TYR A 20 7.34 14.16 -8.87
N ASP A 21 8.02 14.48 -9.97
CA ASP A 21 7.87 15.73 -10.72
C ASP A 21 7.74 15.36 -12.19
N SER A 22 6.57 15.60 -12.77
CA SER A 22 6.36 15.43 -14.20
C SER A 22 5.79 16.71 -14.80
N ARG A 23 6.22 17.00 -16.00
CA ARG A 23 5.72 18.10 -16.78
C ARG A 23 5.26 17.56 -18.13
N ASP A 24 3.96 17.62 -18.36
CA ASP A 24 3.37 17.30 -19.64
C ASP A 24 3.16 18.62 -20.40
N ILE A 25 3.75 18.71 -21.57
CA ILE A 25 3.62 19.87 -22.46
C ILE A 25 2.98 19.38 -23.74
N GLU A 26 1.78 19.87 -24.04
CA GLU A 26 1.10 19.61 -25.29
C GLU A 26 1.37 20.74 -26.29
N TYR A 27 1.92 20.39 -27.42
CA TYR A 27 2.12 21.31 -28.54
C TYR A 27 1.07 21.03 -29.59
N ALA A 28 0.27 22.05 -29.94
CA ALA A 28 -0.67 21.97 -31.05
C ALA A 28 -0.02 22.47 -32.33
N ASP A 29 -0.33 21.85 -33.48
CA ASP A 29 0.08 22.26 -34.84
C ASP A 29 1.60 22.44 -35.02
N LEU A 30 2.37 21.38 -34.75
CA LEU A 30 3.78 21.33 -35.12
C LEU A 30 3.90 21.31 -36.65
N ALA A 31 4.17 22.46 -37.26
CA ALA A 31 4.37 22.56 -38.69
C ALA A 31 5.72 21.99 -39.17
N HIS A 32 6.63 21.69 -38.27
CA HIS A 32 8.00 21.25 -38.56
C HIS A 32 8.51 20.20 -37.58
N ASP A 33 9.54 19.50 -38.01
CA ASP A 33 10.18 18.32 -37.49
C ASP A 33 10.19 18.18 -35.94
N ILE A 34 9.76 17.00 -35.49
CA ILE A 34 9.68 16.57 -34.07
C ILE A 34 11.03 16.71 -33.33
N SER A 35 12.15 16.73 -34.04
CA SER A 35 13.49 16.82 -33.45
C SER A 35 13.73 18.11 -32.65
N ASP A 36 13.16 19.23 -33.08
CA ASP A 36 13.37 20.52 -32.42
C ASP A 36 12.55 20.70 -31.15
N THR A 37 11.45 19.96 -31.04
CA THR A 37 10.58 19.95 -29.86
C THR A 37 11.20 19.20 -28.68
N TYR A 38 12.03 18.22 -28.95
CA TYR A 38 12.65 17.36 -27.94
C TYR A 38 13.71 18.09 -27.11
N LEU A 39 14.29 19.15 -27.67
CA LEU A 39 15.36 19.92 -27.01
C LEU A 39 14.85 21.08 -26.16
N GLY A 40 13.56 21.36 -26.11
CA GLY A 40 12.98 22.43 -25.29
C GLY A 40 13.39 23.85 -25.73
N VAL A 41 13.94 23.98 -26.91
CA VAL A 41 14.39 25.26 -27.48
C VAL A 41 13.24 25.87 -28.26
N GLY A 42 12.55 26.82 -27.64
CA GLY A 42 11.60 27.71 -28.27
C GLY A 42 10.32 27.00 -28.70
N GLY A 43 9.29 27.04 -27.86
CA GLY A 43 7.95 26.64 -28.29
C GLY A 43 7.57 27.43 -29.56
N PRO A 44 6.99 26.79 -30.59
CA PRO A 44 6.59 27.51 -31.80
C PRO A 44 5.56 28.57 -31.39
N SER A 45 5.84 29.80 -31.74
CA SER A 45 4.86 30.88 -31.74
C SER A 45 3.90 30.58 -32.87
N ILE A 46 2.80 29.90 -32.59
CA ILE A 46 1.75 29.64 -33.56
C ILE A 46 0.98 30.94 -33.71
N VAL A 47 1.19 31.62 -34.80
CA VAL A 47 0.34 32.74 -35.19
C VAL A 47 -0.81 32.18 -35.99
N GLY A 48 -2.00 32.10 -35.37
CA GLY A 48 -3.22 31.72 -36.10
C GLY A 48 -3.54 32.66 -37.26
N PRO A 49 -4.47 32.26 -38.17
CA PRO A 49 -4.91 33.11 -39.29
C PRO A 49 -5.48 34.47 -38.86
N ASP A 50 -5.82 34.60 -37.57
CA ASP A 50 -6.31 35.82 -36.92
C ASP A 50 -5.19 36.73 -36.34
N GLY A 51 -3.93 36.38 -36.58
CA GLY A 51 -2.77 37.11 -36.07
C GLY A 51 -2.55 36.98 -34.58
N LYS A 52 -3.25 36.11 -33.88
CA LYS A 52 -3.06 35.86 -32.44
C LYS A 52 -2.10 34.72 -32.22
N SER A 53 -1.11 34.98 -31.39
CA SER A 53 -0.21 33.92 -30.90
C SER A 53 -0.97 33.00 -29.91
N ALA A 54 -1.28 31.82 -30.35
CA ALA A 54 -1.70 30.75 -29.42
C ALA A 54 -0.44 30.16 -28.83
N LEU A 55 -0.04 30.66 -27.67
CA LEU A 55 0.99 30.00 -26.88
C LEU A 55 0.43 28.65 -26.41
N ALA A 56 1.13 27.58 -26.72
CA ALA A 56 0.84 26.24 -26.20
C ALA A 56 0.97 26.14 -24.66
N SER A 57 1.30 27.25 -24.01
CA SER A 57 1.42 27.35 -22.56
C SER A 57 0.15 27.03 -21.77
N ASP A 58 -1.02 27.06 -22.42
CA ASP A 58 -2.28 26.79 -21.72
C ASP A 58 -2.51 25.33 -21.43
N ASN A 59 -1.75 24.42 -22.04
CA ASN A 59 -1.85 22.98 -21.88
C ASN A 59 -0.68 22.35 -21.12
N THR A 60 0.15 23.15 -20.46
CA THR A 60 1.23 22.61 -19.62
C THR A 60 0.69 22.15 -18.29
N VAL A 61 0.73 20.85 -18.05
CA VAL A 61 0.38 20.25 -16.76
C VAL A 61 1.64 19.87 -16.02
N THR A 62 1.85 20.46 -14.85
CA THR A 62 2.93 20.07 -13.95
C THR A 62 2.33 19.28 -12.79
N LEU A 63 2.74 18.05 -12.63
CA LEU A 63 2.34 17.20 -11.53
C LEU A 63 3.53 17.00 -10.59
N LYS A 64 3.35 17.38 -9.35
CA LYS A 64 4.31 17.15 -8.28
C LYS A 64 3.65 16.29 -7.22
N GLY A 65 4.37 15.28 -6.78
CA GLY A 65 3.90 14.41 -5.71
C GLY A 65 5.02 14.09 -4.75
N GLU A 66 4.68 14.09 -3.46
CA GLU A 66 5.56 13.68 -2.39
C GLU A 66 4.83 12.66 -1.54
N SER A 67 5.48 11.54 -1.26
CA SER A 67 4.96 10.55 -0.33
C SER A 67 6.07 10.00 0.53
N GLY A 68 5.73 9.66 1.77
CA GLY A 68 6.65 9.05 2.70
C GLY A 68 5.95 8.00 3.53
N SER A 69 6.70 6.97 3.90
CA SER A 69 6.28 5.98 4.87
C SER A 69 7.42 5.68 5.84
N LEU A 70 7.05 5.34 7.07
CA LEU A 70 7.94 4.91 8.12
C LEU A 70 7.36 3.66 8.77
N SER A 71 8.17 2.60 8.86
CA SER A 71 7.74 1.32 9.37
C SER A 71 8.68 0.82 10.46
N TYR A 72 8.11 0.31 11.53
CA TYR A 72 8.81 -0.44 12.57
C TYR A 72 8.34 -1.88 12.55
N LEU A 73 9.28 -2.79 12.52
CA LEU A 73 9.04 -4.23 12.53
C LEU A 73 9.65 -4.86 13.77
N GLY A 74 8.95 -5.80 14.40
CA GLY A 74 9.49 -6.64 15.43
C GLY A 74 8.99 -8.07 15.31
N ARG A 75 9.86 -9.02 15.59
CA ARG A 75 9.54 -10.45 15.62
C ARG A 75 10.25 -11.10 16.78
N VAL A 76 9.52 -11.91 17.54
CA VAL A 76 10.07 -12.81 18.54
C VAL A 76 9.56 -14.21 18.24
N ALA A 77 10.46 -15.15 18.10
CA ALA A 77 10.10 -16.55 17.91
C ALA A 77 10.75 -17.39 19.03
N TYR A 78 9.97 -18.28 19.58
CA TYR A 78 10.34 -19.20 20.64
C TYR A 78 10.04 -20.63 20.22
N SER A 79 10.96 -21.55 20.47
CA SER A 79 10.69 -22.97 20.37
C SER A 79 11.19 -23.71 21.60
N TYR A 80 10.42 -24.72 22.00
CA TYR A 80 10.75 -25.61 23.10
C TYR A 80 10.82 -27.04 22.60
N ALA A 81 11.94 -27.71 22.89
CA ALA A 81 12.20 -29.10 22.52
C ALA A 81 11.98 -29.40 21.02
N ASP A 82 12.07 -28.38 20.15
CA ASP A 82 11.73 -28.43 18.74
C ASP A 82 10.31 -28.97 18.43
N ARG A 83 9.44 -29.07 19.43
CA ARG A 83 8.05 -29.54 19.34
C ARG A 83 7.04 -28.41 19.39
N TYR A 84 7.25 -27.46 20.29
CA TYR A 84 6.35 -26.32 20.50
C TYR A 84 6.99 -25.08 19.95
N MET A 85 6.30 -24.41 19.07
CA MET A 85 6.75 -23.19 18.41
C MET A 85 5.73 -22.10 18.63
N LEU A 86 6.19 -20.92 19.03
CA LEU A 86 5.39 -19.72 19.18
C LEU A 86 6.12 -18.56 18.53
N GLN A 87 5.42 -17.78 17.72
CA GLN A 87 5.97 -16.59 17.13
C GLN A 87 5.00 -15.42 17.30
N PHE A 88 5.54 -14.32 17.74
CA PHE A 88 4.87 -13.03 17.74
C PHE A 88 5.59 -12.10 16.76
N ILE A 89 4.82 -11.38 15.97
CA ILE A 89 5.28 -10.39 14.99
C ILE A 89 4.41 -9.16 15.14
N PHE A 90 5.00 -7.99 14.99
CA PHE A 90 4.22 -6.77 14.78
C PHE A 90 4.88 -5.91 13.71
N ARG A 91 4.04 -5.14 13.03
CA ARG A 91 4.42 -4.07 12.15
C ARG A 91 3.62 -2.82 12.50
N SER A 92 4.29 -1.71 12.65
CA SER A 92 3.67 -0.40 12.84
C SER A 92 4.11 0.50 11.70
N ASP A 93 3.16 0.90 10.87
CA ASP A 93 3.42 1.67 9.64
C ASP A 93 2.78 3.04 9.75
N ALA A 94 3.54 4.07 9.36
CA ALA A 94 3.01 5.42 9.13
C ALA A 94 3.03 5.73 7.64
N SER A 95 1.97 6.35 7.13
CA SER A 95 1.87 6.78 5.73
C SER A 95 1.34 8.20 5.63
N THR A 96 2.03 9.05 4.87
CA THR A 96 1.63 10.43 4.62
C THR A 96 0.38 10.58 3.75
N LYS A 97 -0.14 9.48 3.22
CA LYS A 97 -1.40 9.46 2.47
C LYS A 97 -2.62 9.73 3.34
N PHE A 98 -2.52 9.47 4.64
CA PHE A 98 -3.58 9.69 5.61
C PHE A 98 -3.49 11.06 6.28
N ALA A 99 -4.53 11.46 7.00
CA ALA A 99 -4.49 12.63 7.87
C ALA A 99 -3.56 12.37 9.07
N PRO A 100 -2.93 13.42 9.67
CA PRO A 100 -1.97 13.27 10.75
C PRO A 100 -2.44 12.39 11.91
N GLU A 101 -3.72 12.49 12.25
CA GLU A 101 -4.36 11.69 13.29
C GLU A 101 -4.50 10.20 12.95
N ASN A 102 -4.37 9.83 11.66
CA ASN A 102 -4.55 8.48 11.14
C ASN A 102 -3.29 7.93 10.45
N TYR A 103 -2.13 8.59 10.60
CA TYR A 103 -0.89 8.15 9.96
C TYR A 103 -0.51 6.72 10.31
N TRP A 104 -0.66 6.37 11.60
CA TRP A 104 -0.15 5.12 12.11
C TRP A 104 -1.17 4.00 12.03
N GLY A 105 -0.76 2.89 11.43
CA GLY A 105 -1.42 1.60 11.53
C GLY A 105 -0.60 0.64 12.39
N PHE A 106 -1.26 -0.25 13.12
CA PHE A 106 -0.63 -1.30 13.90
C PHE A 106 -1.15 -2.67 13.49
N PHE A 107 -0.23 -3.55 13.10
CA PHE A 107 -0.52 -4.82 12.45
C PHE A 107 0.21 -5.96 13.19
N PRO A 108 -0.39 -6.48 14.27
CA PRO A 108 0.16 -7.59 15.01
C PRO A 108 -0.16 -8.93 14.35
N GLY A 109 0.63 -9.94 14.69
CA GLY A 109 0.36 -11.33 14.31
C GLY A 109 0.95 -12.28 15.34
N ILE A 110 0.30 -13.41 15.51
CA ILE A 110 0.74 -14.51 16.36
C ILE A 110 0.59 -15.82 15.62
N SER A 111 1.54 -16.71 15.76
CA SER A 111 1.43 -18.07 15.23
C SER A 111 1.97 -19.07 16.24
N ALA A 112 1.34 -20.23 16.27
CA ALA A 112 1.73 -21.37 17.07
C ALA A 112 1.87 -22.61 16.20
N GLY A 113 2.82 -23.45 16.52
CA GLY A 113 3.03 -24.75 15.88
C GLY A 113 3.32 -25.81 16.92
N TRP A 114 2.77 -26.98 16.72
CA TRP A 114 2.98 -28.12 17.58
C TRP A 114 3.22 -29.39 16.76
N ILE A 115 4.39 -30.02 16.95
CA ILE A 115 4.72 -31.29 16.34
C ILE A 115 4.14 -32.37 17.25
N MET A 116 2.89 -32.73 17.02
CA MET A 116 2.15 -33.68 17.83
C MET A 116 2.73 -35.09 17.72
N SER A 117 3.30 -35.44 16.56
CA SER A 117 3.92 -36.74 16.34
C SER A 117 5.14 -37.01 17.24
N GLU A 118 5.77 -35.97 17.82
CA GLU A 118 6.88 -36.17 18.76
C GLU A 118 6.45 -36.50 20.19
N GLU A 119 5.15 -36.49 20.47
CA GLU A 119 4.62 -36.83 21.77
C GLU A 119 4.62 -38.35 22.00
N SER A 120 5.02 -38.77 23.20
CA SER A 120 5.12 -40.20 23.54
C SER A 120 3.78 -40.93 23.50
N TRP A 121 2.72 -40.25 23.86
CA TRP A 121 1.37 -40.80 23.79
C TRP A 121 0.90 -40.98 22.34
N PHE A 122 1.22 -40.03 21.45
CA PHE A 122 0.86 -40.07 20.04
C PHE A 122 1.56 -41.23 19.32
N LYS A 123 2.89 -41.38 19.52
CA LYS A 123 3.70 -42.47 18.94
C LYS A 123 3.18 -43.86 19.36
N ARG A 124 2.63 -44.00 20.58
CA ARG A 124 2.05 -45.26 21.01
C ARG A 124 0.68 -45.58 20.40
N SER A 125 -0.15 -44.54 20.25
CA SER A 125 -1.54 -44.72 19.77
C SER A 125 -1.64 -44.83 18.26
N LEU A 126 -0.76 -44.18 17.51
CA LEU A 126 -0.81 -44.08 16.05
C LEU A 126 0.58 -44.33 15.43
N PRO A 127 1.12 -45.54 15.50
CA PRO A 127 2.47 -45.86 15.05
C PRO A 127 2.68 -45.72 13.53
N TRP A 128 1.60 -45.74 12.74
CA TRP A 128 1.60 -45.57 11.30
C TRP A 128 1.69 -44.09 10.85
N PHE A 129 1.54 -43.17 11.80
CA PHE A 129 1.64 -41.74 11.59
C PHE A 129 3.08 -41.30 11.89
N GLU A 130 3.84 -40.97 10.86
CA GLU A 130 5.23 -40.56 11.05
C GLU A 130 5.37 -39.13 11.52
N PHE A 131 4.59 -38.25 10.92
CA PHE A 131 4.67 -36.83 11.20
C PHE A 131 3.30 -36.21 11.22
N LEU A 132 3.01 -35.47 12.27
CA LEU A 132 1.85 -34.59 12.37
C LEU A 132 2.26 -33.30 13.05
N LYS A 133 2.12 -32.20 12.32
CA LYS A 133 2.29 -30.85 12.85
C LYS A 133 0.99 -30.09 12.72
N VAL A 134 0.53 -29.52 13.82
CA VAL A 134 -0.62 -28.62 13.87
C VAL A 134 -0.11 -27.19 13.86
N ARG A 135 -0.69 -26.32 13.05
CA ARG A 135 -0.35 -24.90 12.95
C ARG A 135 -1.60 -24.07 13.13
N ALA A 136 -1.48 -23.00 13.92
CA ALA A 136 -2.53 -21.98 14.03
C ALA A 136 -1.88 -20.61 13.94
N SER A 137 -2.51 -19.69 13.22
CA SER A 137 -2.05 -18.32 13.15
C SER A 137 -3.21 -17.35 13.01
N TRP A 138 -2.99 -16.17 13.56
CA TRP A 138 -3.79 -15.00 13.35
C TRP A 138 -2.88 -13.82 13.07
N GLY A 139 -3.27 -12.97 12.13
CA GLY A 139 -2.52 -11.76 11.82
C GLY A 139 -3.41 -10.70 11.20
N ARG A 140 -3.13 -9.47 11.60
CA ARG A 140 -3.74 -8.27 11.03
C ARG A 140 -2.80 -7.68 9.98
N THR A 141 -3.34 -7.34 8.81
CA THR A 141 -2.63 -6.65 7.74
C THR A 141 -3.32 -5.34 7.40
N GLY A 142 -2.55 -4.33 6.99
CA GLY A 142 -3.06 -3.03 6.57
C GLY A 142 -2.69 -2.71 5.14
N ARG A 143 -3.53 -1.91 4.47
CA ARG A 143 -3.26 -1.34 3.16
C ARG A 143 -3.49 0.16 3.18
N ASP A 144 -2.63 0.90 2.47
CA ASP A 144 -2.74 2.34 2.26
C ASP A 144 -3.08 2.68 0.79
N ASN A 145 -3.91 1.84 0.15
CA ASN A 145 -4.27 1.98 -1.26
C ASN A 145 -5.25 3.14 -1.50
N ILE A 146 -4.81 4.35 -1.19
CA ILE A 146 -5.54 5.59 -1.44
C ILE A 146 -4.70 6.57 -2.26
N LYS A 147 -5.37 7.48 -2.95
CA LYS A 147 -4.71 8.62 -3.60
C LYS A 147 -4.14 9.57 -2.53
N MET A 148 -2.98 10.13 -2.81
CA MET A 148 -2.36 11.14 -1.95
C MET A 148 -3.28 12.35 -1.74
N TRP A 149 -3.21 12.94 -0.55
CA TRP A 149 -3.89 14.19 -0.19
C TRP A 149 -5.43 14.13 -0.22
N LYS A 150 -6.05 12.93 -0.29
CA LYS A 150 -7.52 12.80 -0.30
C LYS A 150 -8.18 13.36 0.98
N TRP A 151 -7.43 13.49 2.04
CA TRP A 151 -7.88 14.06 3.31
C TRP A 151 -7.83 15.60 3.36
N LYS A 152 -7.14 16.25 2.39
CA LYS A 152 -7.05 17.71 2.26
C LYS A 152 -8.06 18.22 1.25
N GLU A 153 -8.49 19.47 1.44
CA GLU A 153 -9.15 20.21 0.38
C GLU A 153 -8.20 20.44 -0.80
N GLN A 154 -8.69 20.14 -1.96
CA GLN A 154 -7.98 20.35 -3.22
C GLN A 154 -8.81 21.30 -4.09
N TYR A 155 -8.13 22.25 -4.70
CA TYR A 155 -8.73 23.22 -5.60
C TYR A 155 -8.12 23.05 -6.97
N LYS A 156 -8.93 23.27 -8.00
CA LYS A 156 -8.45 23.40 -9.38
C LYS A 156 -8.78 24.78 -9.92
N MET A 157 -7.94 25.27 -10.81
CA MET A 157 -8.27 26.46 -11.56
C MET A 157 -9.38 26.18 -12.58
N ASP A 158 -10.39 27.02 -12.61
CA ASP A 158 -11.40 27.05 -13.64
C ASP A 158 -11.22 28.31 -14.47
N LEU A 159 -10.84 28.12 -15.74
CA LEU A 159 -10.63 29.21 -16.68
C LEU A 159 -11.95 29.82 -17.19
N LYS A 160 -13.07 29.17 -16.92
CA LYS A 160 -14.42 29.63 -17.24
C LYS A 160 -15.17 30.18 -16.02
N GLY A 161 -14.44 30.71 -15.05
CA GLY A 161 -14.99 31.23 -13.81
C GLY A 161 -15.95 32.39 -13.99
N MET A 162 -16.41 32.95 -12.86
CA MET A 162 -17.37 34.06 -12.86
C MET A 162 -16.88 35.26 -13.66
N GLN A 163 -17.76 35.86 -14.43
CA GLN A 163 -17.53 37.17 -15.03
C GLN A 163 -17.68 38.26 -13.96
N PHE A 164 -16.62 39.02 -13.77
CA PHE A 164 -16.64 40.21 -12.95
C PHE A 164 -16.59 41.44 -13.87
N GLY A 165 -17.63 42.29 -13.79
CA GLY A 165 -17.75 43.53 -14.55
C GLY A 165 -18.55 43.38 -15.84
N ALA A 166 -19.29 44.45 -16.18
CA ALA A 166 -20.24 44.45 -17.30
C ALA A 166 -19.59 44.61 -18.69
N GLU A 167 -18.35 45.01 -18.80
CA GLU A 167 -17.79 45.51 -20.06
C GLU A 167 -16.81 44.58 -20.77
N SER A 168 -16.21 43.59 -20.12
CA SER A 168 -15.12 42.82 -20.78
C SER A 168 -15.53 41.47 -21.34
N GLY A 169 -16.64 40.93 -20.95
CA GLY A 169 -17.16 39.65 -21.48
C GLY A 169 -16.21 38.45 -21.34
N LYS A 170 -15.05 38.61 -20.68
CA LYS A 170 -14.08 37.55 -20.47
C LYS A 170 -14.29 36.93 -19.09
N PRO A 171 -14.46 35.59 -19.02
CA PRO A 171 -14.53 34.92 -17.74
C PRO A 171 -13.18 35.08 -17.01
N GLY A 172 -13.24 35.43 -15.72
CA GLY A 172 -12.07 35.44 -14.86
C GLY A 172 -11.71 34.00 -14.43
N THR A 173 -10.45 33.82 -14.12
CA THR A 173 -10.00 32.56 -13.51
C THR A 173 -10.56 32.44 -12.09
N SER A 174 -11.17 31.32 -11.76
CA SER A 174 -11.65 31.01 -10.42
C SER A 174 -11.03 29.73 -9.88
N LEU A 175 -11.05 29.58 -8.55
CA LEU A 175 -10.66 28.35 -7.87
C LEU A 175 -11.95 27.63 -7.48
N ILE A 176 -12.09 26.40 -7.95
CA ILE A 176 -13.21 25.55 -7.56
C ILE A 176 -12.72 24.32 -6.78
N PRO A 177 -13.47 23.86 -5.77
CA PRO A 177 -13.13 22.63 -5.07
C PRO A 177 -13.06 21.45 -6.05
N GLN A 178 -11.98 20.68 -5.99
CA GLN A 178 -11.80 19.51 -6.86
C GLN A 178 -12.44 18.26 -6.26
N SER A 179 -12.42 18.13 -4.94
CA SER A 179 -13.01 16.98 -4.22
C SER A 179 -13.37 17.39 -2.79
N SER A 180 -14.34 16.70 -2.21
CA SER A 180 -14.61 16.81 -0.78
C SER A 180 -13.49 16.18 0.03
N PRO A 181 -12.90 16.88 1.01
CA PRO A 181 -11.91 16.31 1.89
C PRO A 181 -12.51 15.24 2.78
N ASN A 182 -11.80 14.15 3.00
CA ASN A 182 -12.21 13.14 3.97
C ASN A 182 -11.09 12.85 4.95
N ARG A 183 -11.10 13.48 6.10
CA ARG A 183 -10.11 13.28 7.17
C ARG A 183 -10.27 11.95 7.91
N ASN A 184 -11.44 11.31 7.80
CA ASN A 184 -11.75 10.06 8.50
C ASN A 184 -11.24 8.81 7.75
N VAL A 185 -10.55 8.99 6.63
CA VAL A 185 -9.94 7.88 5.91
C VAL A 185 -8.87 7.23 6.79
N LYS A 186 -8.99 5.92 6.96
CA LYS A 186 -8.10 5.07 7.77
C LYS A 186 -7.53 3.95 6.92
N TRP A 187 -6.58 3.23 7.50
CA TRP A 187 -6.04 2.01 6.93
C TRP A 187 -7.15 0.99 6.63
N ASP A 188 -7.09 0.41 5.45
CA ASP A 188 -7.85 -0.78 5.10
C ASP A 188 -7.24 -1.97 5.85
N VAL A 189 -8.03 -2.63 6.68
CA VAL A 189 -7.54 -3.65 7.62
C VAL A 189 -8.15 -5.00 7.27
N SER A 190 -7.31 -6.03 7.29
CA SER A 190 -7.72 -7.42 7.10
C SER A 190 -7.19 -8.28 8.24
N ASP A 191 -8.09 -8.92 8.98
CA ASP A 191 -7.78 -9.94 9.97
C ASP A 191 -7.82 -11.33 9.32
N LYS A 192 -6.74 -12.07 9.43
CA LYS A 192 -6.55 -13.37 8.77
C LYS A 192 -6.32 -14.45 9.81
N PHE A 193 -7.13 -15.49 9.74
CA PHE A 193 -7.02 -16.69 10.56
C PHE A 193 -6.64 -17.88 9.69
N ASN A 194 -5.69 -18.66 10.15
CA ASN A 194 -5.32 -19.90 9.49
C ASN A 194 -5.13 -21.02 10.52
N LEU A 195 -5.64 -22.21 10.18
CA LEU A 195 -5.41 -23.46 10.89
C LEU A 195 -4.91 -24.50 9.89
N GLY A 196 -3.72 -25.05 10.11
CA GLY A 196 -3.09 -25.98 9.20
C GLY A 196 -2.63 -27.27 9.86
N PHE A 197 -2.61 -28.33 9.06
CA PHE A 197 -2.12 -29.64 9.44
C PHE A 197 -1.14 -30.14 8.38
N ASP A 198 0.09 -30.43 8.80
CA ASP A 198 1.10 -31.05 7.96
C ASP A 198 1.25 -32.51 8.38
N THR A 199 1.04 -33.44 7.46
CA THR A 199 1.04 -34.87 7.77
C THR A 199 1.97 -35.65 6.84
N ARG A 200 2.55 -36.74 7.38
CA ARG A 200 3.36 -37.69 6.61
C ARG A 200 3.10 -39.11 7.06
N PHE A 201 2.96 -40.01 6.10
CA PHE A 201 2.59 -41.41 6.31
C PHE A 201 3.49 -42.33 5.48
N PHE A 202 3.57 -43.60 5.90
CA PHE A 202 4.16 -44.70 5.14
C PHE A 202 5.61 -44.49 4.72
N ASP A 203 6.50 -44.25 5.68
CA ASP A 203 7.93 -43.96 5.46
C ASP A 203 8.16 -42.80 4.46
N GLY A 204 7.33 -41.74 4.60
CA GLY A 204 7.43 -40.54 3.77
C GLY A 204 6.87 -40.67 2.35
N ARG A 205 6.23 -41.80 2.02
CA ARG A 205 5.67 -42.02 0.68
C ARG A 205 4.43 -41.16 0.39
N LEU A 206 3.70 -40.79 1.42
CA LEU A 206 2.53 -39.91 1.31
C LEU A 206 2.69 -38.74 2.27
N SER A 207 2.61 -37.53 1.72
CA SER A 207 2.49 -36.29 2.51
C SER A 207 1.24 -35.54 2.12
N ALA A 208 0.56 -34.97 3.12
CA ALA A 208 -0.60 -34.13 2.88
C ALA A 208 -0.54 -32.88 3.76
N VAL A 209 -0.98 -31.75 3.21
CA VAL A 209 -1.10 -30.47 3.88
C VAL A 209 -2.52 -29.99 3.73
N PHE A 210 -3.13 -29.63 4.85
CA PHE A 210 -4.46 -29.07 4.90
C PHE A 210 -4.40 -27.69 5.54
N ASP A 211 -5.00 -26.69 4.91
CA ASP A 211 -5.12 -25.35 5.43
C ASP A 211 -6.56 -24.88 5.37
N PHE A 212 -7.04 -24.38 6.51
CA PHE A 212 -8.31 -23.68 6.63
C PHE A 212 -8.02 -22.24 6.94
N TYR A 213 -8.54 -21.33 6.13
CA TYR A 213 -8.35 -19.89 6.31
C TYR A 213 -9.70 -19.18 6.37
N TYR A 214 -9.71 -18.09 7.14
CA TYR A 214 -10.84 -17.20 7.26
C TYR A 214 -10.35 -15.76 7.36
N ASP A 215 -10.80 -14.91 6.44
CA ASP A 215 -10.38 -13.52 6.34
C ASP A 215 -11.56 -12.59 6.57
N ILE A 216 -11.37 -11.60 7.46
CA ILE A 216 -12.32 -10.52 7.73
C ILE A 216 -11.68 -9.22 7.23
N ASN A 217 -12.37 -8.52 6.34
CA ASN A 217 -11.88 -7.25 5.79
C ASN A 217 -12.76 -6.11 6.29
N ASP A 218 -12.12 -5.14 6.96
CA ASP A 218 -12.76 -3.94 7.48
C ASP A 218 -12.19 -2.69 6.81
N ASN A 219 -13.00 -1.61 6.78
CA ASN A 219 -12.63 -0.30 6.22
C ASN A 219 -12.18 -0.36 4.75
N ILE A 220 -12.82 -1.22 3.94
CA ILE A 220 -12.51 -1.33 2.52
C ILE A 220 -12.70 0.03 1.86
N LEU A 221 -11.58 0.60 1.42
CA LEU A 221 -11.57 1.88 0.71
C LEU A 221 -12.03 1.66 -0.73
N ASN A 222 -13.32 1.78 -0.96
CA ASN A 222 -13.87 1.82 -2.31
C ASN A 222 -13.52 3.17 -2.95
N GLN A 223 -12.71 3.12 -3.98
CA GLN A 223 -12.51 4.26 -4.87
C GLN A 223 -13.75 4.35 -5.78
N PHE A 224 -14.83 4.91 -5.30
CA PHE A 224 -15.86 5.40 -6.22
C PHE A 224 -15.26 6.57 -6.99
N MET A 225 -15.19 6.38 -8.29
CA MET A 225 -14.79 7.38 -9.27
C MET A 225 -15.76 8.57 -9.26
#